data_f77899fe906f130f7d091efc1e412607
#
_entry.id   f77899fe906f130f7d091efc1e412607
#
_cell.length_a   1.000
_cell.length_b   1.000
_cell.length_c   1.000
_cell.angle_alpha   90.00
_cell.angle_beta   90.00
_cell.angle_gamma   90.00
#
_symmetry.space_group_name_H-M   'P 1'
#
loop_
_entity.id
_entity.type
_entity.pdbx_description
1 polymer ?
#
loop_
_entity_poly.entity_id
_entity_poly.type
_entity_poly.pdbx_seq_one_letter_code
_entity_poly.pdbx_strand_id
1 'polypeptide(L)'
;MRSTSTSCLRLAAILSLMYSLIGWQFATAQKADNIMQKAPPRAEGEGPFPHLILRGVTLIDGTGAPPVGPVDIVIEKNRIAKIVNVGVPGLPLTDKIAGSDQGRPKAQTGDKEIDLTGMYVLPGFINAHVHIGPIHSTGAEYIYKLWLGHGITTIREVWGESGIKWIIDEREKSARSEITAPRIKAYIAFGMDLKGDSNEITQPASADAARKWVDGLADAGADGIKFIGAPPEVFQAALDEAKKRHLGTCAHLSQTFVARANTLDAARWGLNSMEHWYGLPEALFDDRTVQNFPLNYNYANEQDRFGNAGRLWMQAAEPGSPKWNEVRDELVKRDFTIDPTFTIYEASRDLMRARRAEWHEQYTMPDLWKHYTPSRTDHGSYWFYWTTEDEVAWKHNYQRWMEFINDFKNHGGRVTTGEDAGFIYSLYGFGYIRELELLREAGFHPLEVFRSATLNGAHLLGIADQLGTVEVGKLADLVVVPVNPLENISALYGTGAIKLDENNVVSRVGGVRYTIKDGIVYDAPKLLADVRKMVEQAKQKEKFEIKQPGIQ
;
A
#
# COMPACT_ATOMS: atom_id res chain seq x y z
N MET A 1 70.37 -10.54 6.67
CA MET A 1 70.13 -11.69 5.79
C MET A 1 68.79 -12.36 6.20
N ARG A 2 67.83 -12.44 5.27
CA ARG A 2 66.63 -13.28 5.28
C ARG A 2 65.77 -13.20 6.60
N SER A 3 64.57 -12.82 6.67
CA SER A 3 63.33 -13.05 5.96
C SER A 3 62.23 -12.28 6.68
N THR A 4 61.60 -11.31 6.08
CA THR A 4 60.38 -10.68 6.57
C THR A 4 59.53 -10.25 5.37
N SER A 5 58.97 -11.21 4.62
CA SER A 5 58.04 -10.87 3.52
C SER A 5 56.84 -11.80 3.34
N THR A 6 56.53 -12.65 4.33
CA THR A 6 55.43 -13.61 4.24
C THR A 6 54.24 -13.31 5.19
N SER A 7 54.34 -12.31 6.06
CA SER A 7 53.28 -11.98 7.03
C SER A 7 52.26 -10.97 6.53
N CYS A 8 52.60 -10.11 5.57
CA CYS A 8 51.66 -9.08 5.07
C CYS A 8 50.60 -9.61 4.08
N LEU A 9 50.90 -10.68 3.35
CA LEU A 9 49.93 -11.25 2.38
C LEU A 9 48.82 -12.11 3.02
N ARG A 10 49.04 -12.62 4.23
CA ARG A 10 48.02 -13.38 4.96
C ARG A 10 47.05 -12.49 5.73
N LEU A 11 47.42 -11.28 6.12
CA LEU A 11 46.52 -10.31 6.75
C LEU A 11 45.57 -9.67 5.74
N ALA A 12 45.98 -9.44 4.50
CA ALA A 12 45.15 -8.88 3.46
C ALA A 12 44.08 -9.87 2.98
N ALA A 13 44.35 -11.17 2.97
CA ALA A 13 43.37 -12.20 2.62
C ALA A 13 42.33 -12.44 3.72
N ILE A 14 42.67 -12.27 5.00
CA ILE A 14 41.75 -12.42 6.13
C ILE A 14 40.86 -11.18 6.26
N LEU A 15 41.32 -9.98 5.97
CA LEU A 15 40.52 -8.77 5.91
C LEU A 15 39.56 -8.75 4.72
N SER A 16 39.91 -9.35 3.60
CA SER A 16 39.03 -9.50 2.44
C SER A 16 37.90 -10.53 2.67
N LEU A 17 38.15 -11.58 3.48
CA LEU A 17 37.10 -12.53 3.87
C LEU A 17 36.16 -12.02 4.99
N MET A 18 36.60 -11.08 5.83
CA MET A 18 35.74 -10.47 6.83
C MET A 18 34.81 -9.38 6.25
N TYR A 19 35.16 -8.76 5.12
CA TYR A 19 34.29 -7.81 4.43
C TYR A 19 33.18 -8.47 3.61
N SER A 20 33.27 -9.76 3.32
CA SER A 20 32.21 -10.53 2.66
C SER A 20 31.21 -11.19 3.60
N LEU A 21 31.40 -11.09 4.93
CA LEU A 21 30.52 -11.68 5.95
C LEU A 21 29.69 -10.68 6.74
N ILE A 22 29.75 -9.37 6.43
CA ILE A 22 28.77 -8.35 6.84
C ILE A 22 27.75 -8.15 5.70
N GLY A 23 27.40 -9.24 5.03
CA GLY A 23 26.29 -9.35 4.12
C GLY A 23 25.04 -9.68 4.92
N TRP A 24 24.18 -8.70 5.09
CA TRP A 24 22.73 -8.84 5.13
C TRP A 24 22.18 -10.16 5.74
N GLN A 25 22.15 -10.28 7.05
CA GLN A 25 21.17 -11.17 7.68
C GLN A 25 19.81 -10.48 7.70
N PHE A 26 19.23 -10.28 6.52
CA PHE A 26 17.79 -10.23 6.38
C PHE A 26 17.34 -11.64 6.04
N ALA A 27 16.45 -12.16 6.85
CA ALA A 27 15.83 -13.45 6.76
C ALA A 27 16.81 -14.63 6.96
N THR A 28 16.74 -15.26 8.10
CA THR A 28 17.00 -16.69 8.19
C THR A 28 16.32 -17.36 7.00
N ALA A 29 17.08 -18.12 6.20
CA ALA A 29 16.57 -18.90 5.10
C ALA A 29 15.30 -19.64 5.56
N GLN A 30 14.13 -19.15 5.17
CA GLN A 30 12.87 -19.81 5.40
C GLN A 30 12.85 -21.01 4.44
N LYS A 31 12.85 -22.19 4.99
CA LYS A 31 12.83 -23.44 4.23
C LYS A 31 11.66 -23.44 3.24
N ALA A 32 11.82 -24.13 2.11
CA ALA A 32 10.84 -24.29 1.02
C ALA A 32 9.43 -24.74 1.43
N ASP A 33 9.22 -25.09 2.69
CA ASP A 33 7.93 -25.53 3.24
C ASP A 33 6.99 -24.38 3.66
N ASN A 34 7.35 -23.12 3.41
CA ASN A 34 6.62 -21.95 3.94
C ASN A 34 6.10 -21.04 2.82
N ILE A 35 5.55 -21.63 1.76
CA ILE A 35 4.85 -20.90 0.70
C ILE A 35 3.41 -20.65 1.14
N MET A 36 2.92 -19.42 0.99
CA MET A 36 1.55 -19.05 1.32
C MET A 36 0.53 -19.89 0.55
N GLN A 37 -0.54 -20.29 1.21
CA GLN A 37 -1.67 -20.95 0.56
C GLN A 37 -2.31 -19.98 -0.44
N LYS A 38 -2.43 -20.42 -1.70
CA LYS A 38 -3.10 -19.67 -2.76
C LYS A 38 -4.59 -19.50 -2.48
N ALA A 39 -5.17 -18.47 -3.07
CA ALA A 39 -6.61 -18.28 -2.99
C ALA A 39 -7.36 -19.42 -3.69
N PRO A 40 -8.50 -19.87 -3.13
CA PRO A 40 -9.36 -20.86 -3.76
C PRO A 40 -10.04 -20.30 -5.01
N PRO A 41 -10.63 -21.16 -5.87
CA PRO A 41 -11.48 -20.69 -6.95
C PRO A 41 -12.57 -19.76 -6.45
N ARG A 42 -12.89 -18.73 -7.26
CA ARG A 42 -13.86 -17.69 -6.90
C ARG A 42 -15.24 -18.29 -6.60
N ALA A 43 -15.74 -18.06 -5.42
CA ALA A 43 -17.08 -18.43 -4.97
C ALA A 43 -17.97 -17.22 -4.70
N GLU A 44 -17.39 -16.00 -4.61
CA GLU A 44 -18.08 -14.77 -4.32
C GLU A 44 -18.15 -13.85 -5.53
N GLY A 45 -19.07 -12.89 -5.45
CA GLY A 45 -19.30 -11.89 -6.50
C GLY A 45 -20.25 -12.37 -7.58
N GLU A 46 -21.11 -11.47 -8.03
CA GLU A 46 -22.09 -11.70 -9.08
C GLU A 46 -21.67 -10.99 -10.38
N GLY A 47 -21.82 -11.64 -11.52
CA GLY A 47 -21.47 -11.10 -12.83
C GLY A 47 -20.12 -11.60 -13.36
N PRO A 48 -19.48 -10.92 -14.34
CA PRO A 48 -19.99 -9.67 -14.95
C PRO A 48 -21.31 -9.89 -15.68
N PHE A 49 -22.20 -8.91 -15.62
CA PHE A 49 -23.48 -8.94 -16.31
C PHE A 49 -23.36 -8.41 -17.74
N PRO A 50 -24.23 -8.81 -18.69
CA PRO A 50 -24.33 -8.13 -19.98
C PRO A 50 -24.48 -6.62 -19.80
N HIS A 51 -25.43 -6.21 -18.95
CA HIS A 51 -25.57 -4.84 -18.46
C HIS A 51 -25.85 -4.86 -16.96
N LEU A 52 -25.16 -3.96 -16.25
CA LEU A 52 -25.40 -3.64 -14.84
C LEU A 52 -25.74 -2.15 -14.75
N ILE A 53 -26.85 -1.81 -14.12
CA ILE A 53 -27.28 -0.42 -13.95
C ILE A 53 -27.27 -0.08 -12.47
N LEU A 54 -26.41 0.87 -12.08
CA LEU A 54 -26.37 1.46 -10.74
C LEU A 54 -27.24 2.71 -10.73
N ARG A 55 -28.28 2.71 -9.92
CA ARG A 55 -29.34 3.73 -9.95
C ARG A 55 -29.16 4.82 -8.92
N GLY A 56 -29.23 6.10 -9.36
CA GLY A 56 -29.47 7.25 -8.48
C GLY A 56 -28.34 7.62 -7.54
N VAL A 57 -27.09 7.34 -7.91
CA VAL A 57 -25.91 7.56 -7.06
C VAL A 57 -25.41 8.99 -7.08
N THR A 58 -24.74 9.42 -6.02
CA THR A 58 -23.82 10.56 -6.04
C THR A 58 -22.46 10.08 -6.45
N LEU A 59 -21.90 10.63 -7.52
CA LEU A 59 -20.63 10.24 -8.10
C LEU A 59 -19.50 11.15 -7.62
N ILE A 60 -18.45 10.55 -7.03
CA ILE A 60 -17.14 11.15 -6.77
C ILE A 60 -16.19 10.51 -7.77
N ASP A 61 -15.86 11.20 -8.85
CA ASP A 61 -15.26 10.61 -10.04
C ASP A 61 -13.76 10.27 -9.94
N GLY A 62 -13.09 10.67 -8.85
CA GLY A 62 -11.65 10.42 -8.62
C GLY A 62 -10.73 11.48 -9.23
N THR A 63 -11.23 12.44 -10.00
CA THR A 63 -10.39 13.51 -10.61
C THR A 63 -9.98 14.58 -9.60
N GLY A 64 -10.70 14.70 -8.49
CA GLY A 64 -10.63 15.82 -7.54
C GLY A 64 -11.70 16.87 -7.79
N ALA A 65 -12.56 16.67 -8.80
CA ALA A 65 -13.72 17.52 -9.04
C ALA A 65 -14.82 17.31 -7.97
N PRO A 66 -15.70 18.33 -7.74
CA PRO A 66 -16.82 18.17 -6.83
C PRO A 66 -17.75 17.02 -7.24
N PRO A 67 -18.41 16.35 -6.28
CA PRO A 67 -19.37 15.29 -6.56
C PRO A 67 -20.51 15.75 -7.46
N VAL A 68 -20.98 14.86 -8.32
CA VAL A 68 -22.14 15.08 -9.19
C VAL A 68 -23.21 14.02 -8.96
N GLY A 69 -24.47 14.39 -9.11
CA GLY A 69 -25.56 13.42 -8.96
C GLY A 69 -26.93 14.09 -8.73
N PRO A 70 -28.01 13.29 -8.66
CA PRO A 70 -28.01 11.84 -8.83
C PRO A 70 -27.74 11.42 -10.29
N VAL A 71 -26.96 10.35 -10.48
CA VAL A 71 -26.68 9.78 -11.80
C VAL A 71 -27.00 8.28 -11.83
N ASP A 72 -27.36 7.77 -13.00
CA ASP A 72 -27.35 6.33 -13.29
C ASP A 72 -26.07 5.98 -14.03
N ILE A 73 -25.39 4.92 -13.58
CA ILE A 73 -24.18 4.39 -14.23
C ILE A 73 -24.53 3.06 -14.89
N VAL A 74 -24.33 2.97 -16.21
CA VAL A 74 -24.51 1.74 -16.99
C VAL A 74 -23.15 1.11 -17.25
N ILE A 75 -23.03 -0.14 -16.89
CA ILE A 75 -21.84 -0.96 -17.09
C ILE A 75 -22.20 -2.07 -18.07
N GLU A 76 -21.44 -2.20 -19.17
CA GLU A 76 -21.54 -3.29 -20.12
C GLU A 76 -20.35 -4.25 -19.91
N LYS A 77 -20.66 -5.47 -19.47
CA LYS A 77 -19.66 -6.46 -19.07
C LYS A 77 -18.73 -5.89 -17.98
N ASN A 78 -17.54 -5.45 -18.36
CA ASN A 78 -16.54 -4.93 -17.43
C ASN A 78 -16.19 -3.45 -17.64
N ARG A 79 -16.98 -2.71 -18.48
CA ARG A 79 -16.70 -1.30 -18.78
C ARG A 79 -17.87 -0.40 -18.49
N ILE A 80 -17.55 0.81 -18.08
CA ILE A 80 -18.53 1.90 -17.93
C ILE A 80 -18.97 2.34 -19.32
N ALA A 81 -20.23 2.09 -19.66
CA ALA A 81 -20.79 2.40 -20.97
C ALA A 81 -21.45 3.79 -21.00
N LYS A 82 -22.14 4.18 -19.90
CA LYS A 82 -22.83 5.48 -19.81
C LYS A 82 -22.85 5.97 -18.37
N ILE A 83 -22.83 7.30 -18.22
CA ILE A 83 -23.13 8.01 -16.98
C ILE A 83 -24.20 9.05 -17.33
N VAL A 84 -25.37 8.93 -16.71
CA VAL A 84 -26.55 9.70 -17.10
C VAL A 84 -27.08 10.48 -15.92
N ASN A 85 -27.13 11.80 -16.00
CA ASN A 85 -27.78 12.62 -14.99
C ASN A 85 -29.30 12.33 -14.98
N VAL A 86 -29.85 12.00 -13.82
CA VAL A 86 -31.25 11.58 -13.69
C VAL A 86 -32.07 12.45 -12.76
N GLY A 87 -31.51 13.55 -12.28
CA GLY A 87 -32.26 14.44 -11.39
C GLY A 87 -31.43 15.64 -10.90
N VAL A 88 -31.97 16.28 -9.88
CA VAL A 88 -31.37 17.41 -9.17
C VAL A 88 -31.14 17.01 -7.72
N PRO A 89 -29.99 17.29 -7.11
CA PRO A 89 -29.75 16.97 -5.71
C PRO A 89 -30.83 17.52 -4.79
N GLY A 90 -31.30 16.67 -3.86
CA GLY A 90 -32.35 17.05 -2.89
C GLY A 90 -33.79 17.00 -3.39
N LEU A 91 -34.00 16.68 -4.67
CA LEU A 91 -35.33 16.46 -5.23
C LEU A 91 -35.60 14.97 -5.47
N PRO A 92 -36.88 14.50 -5.37
CA PRO A 92 -37.22 13.13 -5.72
C PRO A 92 -36.84 12.79 -7.16
N LEU A 93 -36.30 11.59 -7.36
CA LEU A 93 -36.01 11.08 -8.68
C LEU A 93 -37.29 10.85 -9.48
N THR A 94 -37.23 11.19 -10.76
CA THR A 94 -38.36 10.98 -11.70
C THR A 94 -37.88 10.09 -12.85
N ASP A 95 -38.82 9.46 -13.55
CA ASP A 95 -38.52 8.64 -14.74
C ASP A 95 -38.01 9.48 -15.93
N LYS A 96 -38.14 10.79 -15.85
CA LYS A 96 -37.65 11.74 -16.84
C LYS A 96 -36.35 12.40 -16.35
N ILE A 97 -35.40 12.50 -17.22
CA ILE A 97 -34.13 13.24 -16.94
C ILE A 97 -34.46 14.73 -16.99
N ALA A 98 -34.08 15.48 -15.95
CA ALA A 98 -34.26 16.90 -15.91
C ALA A 98 -33.58 17.59 -17.13
N GLY A 99 -34.41 18.25 -17.96
CA GLY A 99 -33.92 18.98 -19.15
C GLY A 99 -33.60 18.13 -20.39
N SER A 100 -34.00 16.87 -20.43
CA SER A 100 -33.81 15.98 -21.60
C SER A 100 -35.08 15.17 -21.87
N ASP A 101 -35.40 14.96 -23.15
CA ASP A 101 -36.49 14.06 -23.60
C ASP A 101 -36.06 12.57 -23.53
N GLN A 102 -34.82 12.29 -23.21
CA GLN A 102 -34.33 10.94 -23.01
C GLN A 102 -34.69 10.45 -21.61
N GLY A 103 -35.43 9.37 -21.52
CA GLY A 103 -35.74 8.72 -20.25
C GLY A 103 -34.49 8.11 -19.59
N ARG A 104 -34.58 7.74 -18.32
CA ARG A 104 -33.56 6.98 -17.64
C ARG A 104 -33.20 5.70 -18.43
N PRO A 105 -31.93 5.21 -18.35
CA PRO A 105 -31.56 3.94 -18.97
C PRO A 105 -32.53 2.83 -18.55
N LYS A 106 -33.16 2.14 -19.52
CA LYS A 106 -34.10 1.05 -19.25
C LYS A 106 -33.36 -0.28 -19.23
N ALA A 107 -33.59 -1.07 -18.20
CA ALA A 107 -33.11 -2.44 -18.16
C ALA A 107 -33.84 -3.29 -19.20
N GLN A 108 -33.13 -4.23 -19.75
CA GLN A 108 -33.63 -5.27 -20.67
C GLN A 108 -33.66 -6.63 -19.96
N THR A 109 -34.26 -7.61 -20.60
CA THR A 109 -34.27 -8.97 -20.05
C THR A 109 -32.84 -9.50 -19.89
N GLY A 110 -32.47 -9.87 -18.70
CA GLY A 110 -31.12 -10.35 -18.36
C GLY A 110 -30.19 -9.30 -17.76
N ASP A 111 -30.59 -8.03 -17.73
CA ASP A 111 -29.85 -6.97 -17.07
C ASP A 111 -29.98 -7.07 -15.54
N LYS A 112 -28.98 -6.60 -14.82
CA LYS A 112 -29.00 -6.40 -13.37
C LYS A 112 -29.18 -4.92 -13.06
N GLU A 113 -30.14 -4.62 -12.19
CA GLU A 113 -30.28 -3.28 -11.63
C GLU A 113 -30.01 -3.32 -10.14
N ILE A 114 -29.33 -2.30 -9.64
CA ILE A 114 -29.08 -2.10 -8.21
C ILE A 114 -29.53 -0.66 -7.89
N ASP A 115 -30.54 -0.53 -7.03
CA ASP A 115 -30.93 0.77 -6.49
C ASP A 115 -29.95 1.21 -5.42
N LEU A 116 -29.25 2.30 -5.70
CA LEU A 116 -28.26 2.92 -4.85
C LEU A 116 -28.62 4.37 -4.53
N THR A 117 -29.89 4.70 -4.62
CA THR A 117 -30.41 6.05 -4.34
C THR A 117 -29.94 6.53 -2.97
N GLY A 118 -29.25 7.68 -2.95
CA GLY A 118 -28.68 8.26 -1.73
C GLY A 118 -27.29 7.72 -1.34
N MET A 119 -26.77 6.75 -2.07
CA MET A 119 -25.39 6.25 -1.87
C MET A 119 -24.38 6.99 -2.75
N TYR A 120 -23.11 6.79 -2.45
CA TYR A 120 -21.98 7.38 -3.15
C TYR A 120 -21.20 6.32 -3.91
N VAL A 121 -20.72 6.67 -5.09
CA VAL A 121 -19.84 5.83 -5.91
C VAL A 121 -18.52 6.55 -6.12
N LEU A 122 -17.43 5.82 -5.90
CA LEU A 122 -16.06 6.25 -6.18
C LEU A 122 -15.39 5.24 -7.12
N PRO A 123 -14.26 5.60 -7.77
CA PRO A 123 -13.42 4.59 -8.41
C PRO A 123 -12.92 3.56 -7.38
N GLY A 124 -12.69 2.34 -7.82
CA GLY A 124 -12.01 1.33 -7.01
C GLY A 124 -10.68 1.83 -6.48
N PHE A 125 -10.42 1.60 -5.19
CA PHE A 125 -9.19 2.05 -4.55
C PHE A 125 -7.98 1.27 -5.06
N ILE A 126 -6.83 1.95 -5.14
CA ILE A 126 -5.54 1.40 -5.53
C ILE A 126 -4.60 1.47 -4.33
N ASN A 127 -4.26 0.30 -3.78
CA ASN A 127 -3.29 0.18 -2.70
C ASN A 127 -1.90 -0.01 -3.30
N ALA A 128 -1.11 1.05 -3.30
CA ALA A 128 0.16 1.11 -4.02
C ALA A 128 1.35 0.48 -3.27
N HIS A 129 1.12 -0.01 -2.05
CA HIS A 129 2.14 -0.71 -1.27
C HIS A 129 1.51 -1.80 -0.39
N VAL A 130 1.65 -3.03 -0.82
CA VAL A 130 1.22 -4.18 -0.04
C VAL A 130 2.25 -5.30 -0.04
N HIS A 131 2.18 -6.14 0.99
CA HIS A 131 2.81 -7.45 1.07
C HIS A 131 1.73 -8.51 1.15
N ILE A 132 1.72 -9.46 0.20
CA ILE A 132 0.82 -10.60 0.28
C ILE A 132 1.47 -11.62 1.24
N GLY A 133 1.39 -11.29 2.51
CA GLY A 133 1.67 -12.10 3.67
C GLY A 133 3.10 -12.31 4.09
N PRO A 134 3.60 -11.52 5.04
CA PRO A 134 4.77 -11.93 5.82
C PRO A 134 4.48 -13.18 6.66
N ILE A 135 3.20 -13.49 6.89
CA ILE A 135 2.73 -14.65 7.67
C ILE A 135 1.98 -15.61 6.75
N HIS A 136 2.67 -16.61 6.27
CA HIS A 136 2.15 -17.57 5.29
C HIS A 136 0.95 -18.40 5.76
N SER A 137 0.81 -18.60 7.07
CA SER A 137 -0.32 -19.34 7.65
C SER A 137 -1.66 -18.63 7.52
N THR A 138 -1.70 -17.32 7.25
CA THR A 138 -2.95 -16.59 7.07
C THR A 138 -3.67 -16.94 5.76
N GLY A 139 -2.92 -17.30 4.71
CA GLY A 139 -3.47 -17.59 3.37
C GLY A 139 -3.90 -16.35 2.59
N ALA A 140 -3.78 -16.40 1.27
CA ALA A 140 -4.09 -15.27 0.40
C ALA A 140 -5.59 -14.89 0.40
N GLU A 141 -6.49 -15.85 0.53
CA GLU A 141 -7.93 -15.63 0.58
C GLU A 141 -8.34 -14.63 1.67
N TYR A 142 -7.78 -14.80 2.87
CA TYR A 142 -8.05 -13.92 4.01
C TYR A 142 -7.68 -12.47 3.69
N ILE A 143 -6.50 -12.26 3.12
CA ILE A 143 -5.98 -10.95 2.79
C ILE A 143 -6.81 -10.30 1.67
N TYR A 144 -7.10 -11.06 0.61
CA TYR A 144 -7.86 -10.55 -0.54
C TYR A 144 -9.29 -10.17 -0.17
N LYS A 145 -9.94 -10.94 0.70
CA LYS A 145 -11.29 -10.62 1.21
C LYS A 145 -11.28 -9.35 2.06
N LEU A 146 -10.24 -9.12 2.87
CA LEU A 146 -10.09 -7.87 3.61
C LEU A 146 -9.93 -6.67 2.67
N TRP A 147 -9.11 -6.77 1.63
CA TRP A 147 -8.93 -5.69 0.66
C TRP A 147 -10.20 -5.39 -0.12
N LEU A 148 -10.82 -6.41 -0.72
CA LEU A 148 -12.09 -6.21 -1.43
C LEU A 148 -13.20 -5.73 -0.49
N GLY A 149 -13.21 -6.17 0.77
CA GLY A 149 -14.15 -5.71 1.79
C GLY A 149 -14.01 -4.23 2.15
N HIS A 150 -12.89 -3.61 1.81
CA HIS A 150 -12.61 -2.18 2.00
C HIS A 150 -12.52 -1.38 0.68
N GLY A 151 -12.99 -1.95 -0.44
CA GLY A 151 -13.06 -1.22 -1.70
C GLY A 151 -11.77 -1.21 -2.52
N ILE A 152 -10.75 -1.95 -2.13
CA ILE A 152 -9.47 -2.01 -2.84
C ILE A 152 -9.61 -2.99 -4.00
N THR A 153 -9.59 -2.47 -5.25
CA THR A 153 -9.74 -3.27 -6.47
C THR A 153 -8.42 -3.54 -7.18
N THR A 154 -7.37 -2.78 -6.86
CA THR A 154 -6.03 -2.94 -7.44
C THR A 154 -4.98 -2.80 -6.34
N ILE A 155 -3.97 -3.66 -6.38
CA ILE A 155 -2.84 -3.64 -5.46
C ILE A 155 -1.50 -3.66 -6.21
N ARG A 156 -0.48 -3.06 -5.62
CA ARG A 156 0.91 -3.25 -6.00
C ARG A 156 1.62 -4.05 -4.90
N GLU A 157 1.81 -5.34 -5.16
CA GLU A 157 2.65 -6.20 -4.34
C GLU A 157 4.11 -5.83 -4.55
N VAL A 158 4.86 -5.55 -3.48
CA VAL A 158 6.20 -4.94 -3.58
C VAL A 158 7.33 -5.80 -3.03
N TRP A 159 7.18 -7.12 -3.02
CA TRP A 159 8.26 -8.00 -2.58
C TRP A 159 8.30 -9.34 -3.31
N GLY A 160 7.17 -10.07 -3.32
CA GLY A 160 7.08 -11.43 -3.83
C GLY A 160 7.41 -12.47 -2.76
N GLU A 161 6.87 -12.32 -1.55
CA GLU A 161 7.14 -13.14 -0.35
C GLU A 161 7.11 -14.66 -0.60
N SER A 162 6.21 -15.13 -1.45
CA SER A 162 6.05 -16.55 -1.80
C SER A 162 6.77 -16.95 -3.11
N GLY A 163 7.66 -16.09 -3.62
CA GLY A 163 8.40 -16.32 -4.86
C GLY A 163 7.67 -15.85 -6.12
N ILE A 164 8.44 -15.64 -7.19
CA ILE A 164 7.94 -15.01 -8.42
C ILE A 164 6.86 -15.84 -9.11
N LYS A 165 6.98 -17.17 -9.18
CA LYS A 165 5.97 -18.03 -9.83
C LYS A 165 4.64 -17.99 -9.11
N TRP A 166 4.68 -17.90 -7.78
CA TRP A 166 3.47 -17.82 -6.96
C TRP A 166 2.69 -16.55 -7.27
N ILE A 167 3.34 -15.40 -7.22
CA ILE A 167 2.66 -14.11 -7.41
C ILE A 167 2.19 -13.89 -8.86
N ILE A 168 2.94 -14.36 -9.85
CA ILE A 168 2.52 -14.31 -11.24
C ILE A 168 1.27 -15.17 -11.47
N ASP A 169 1.20 -16.38 -10.90
CA ASP A 169 0.02 -17.25 -11.00
C ASP A 169 -1.22 -16.62 -10.33
N GLU A 170 -1.08 -16.06 -9.12
CA GLU A 170 -2.18 -15.33 -8.44
C GLU A 170 -2.64 -14.11 -9.24
N ARG A 171 -1.70 -13.34 -9.81
CA ARG A 171 -2.00 -12.22 -10.71
C ARG A 171 -2.82 -12.65 -11.92
N GLU A 172 -2.39 -13.70 -12.62
CA GLU A 172 -3.06 -14.21 -13.80
C GLU A 172 -4.47 -14.73 -13.48
N LYS A 173 -4.63 -15.45 -12.36
CA LYS A 173 -5.94 -15.91 -11.88
C LYS A 173 -6.86 -14.76 -11.52
N SER A 174 -6.33 -13.74 -10.83
CA SER A 174 -7.10 -12.53 -10.51
C SER A 174 -7.52 -11.78 -11.78
N ALA A 175 -6.63 -11.66 -12.77
CA ALA A 175 -6.94 -11.01 -14.05
C ALA A 175 -8.05 -11.72 -14.83
N ARG A 176 -8.13 -13.05 -14.74
CA ARG A 176 -9.22 -13.86 -15.34
C ARG A 176 -10.43 -14.01 -14.43
N SER A 177 -10.43 -13.37 -13.25
CA SER A 177 -11.49 -13.49 -12.24
C SER A 177 -11.76 -14.94 -11.78
N GLU A 178 -10.73 -15.77 -11.79
CA GLU A 178 -10.79 -17.16 -11.32
C GLU A 178 -10.72 -17.26 -9.79
N ILE A 179 -10.24 -16.23 -9.13
CA ILE A 179 -10.16 -16.11 -7.67
C ILE A 179 -10.80 -14.80 -7.19
N THR A 180 -11.23 -14.76 -5.93
CA THR A 180 -11.75 -13.55 -5.26
C THR A 180 -10.57 -12.71 -4.78
N ALA A 181 -10.06 -11.82 -5.64
CA ALA A 181 -8.87 -11.02 -5.38
C ALA A 181 -8.91 -9.66 -6.08
N PRO A 182 -8.24 -8.61 -5.54
CA PRO A 182 -7.93 -7.40 -6.28
C PRO A 182 -7.08 -7.70 -7.52
N ARG A 183 -7.01 -6.79 -8.49
CA ARG A 183 -6.02 -6.81 -9.56
C ARG A 183 -4.63 -6.63 -8.96
N ILE A 184 -3.67 -7.48 -9.36
CA ILE A 184 -2.33 -7.51 -8.78
C ILE A 184 -1.34 -6.92 -9.78
N LYS A 185 -0.47 -6.03 -9.31
CA LYS A 185 0.76 -5.58 -9.96
C LYS A 185 1.94 -6.15 -9.17
N ALA A 186 2.74 -7.01 -9.80
CA ALA A 186 3.81 -7.75 -9.16
C ALA A 186 5.16 -7.04 -9.32
N TYR A 187 5.62 -6.40 -8.24
CA TYR A 187 6.95 -5.80 -8.13
C TYR A 187 7.82 -6.70 -7.25
N ILE A 188 8.92 -7.17 -7.79
CA ILE A 188 9.75 -8.21 -7.18
C ILE A 188 10.99 -7.59 -6.53
N ALA A 189 11.35 -8.09 -5.35
CA ALA A 189 12.55 -7.64 -4.63
C ALA A 189 13.82 -7.84 -5.47
N PHE A 190 14.64 -6.78 -5.58
CA PHE A 190 15.85 -6.80 -6.39
C PHE A 190 16.84 -7.86 -5.91
N GLY A 191 17.20 -8.79 -6.79
CA GLY A 191 18.07 -9.91 -6.50
C GLY A 191 17.36 -11.20 -6.07
N MET A 192 16.00 -11.24 -6.06
CA MET A 192 15.25 -12.46 -5.78
C MET A 192 15.55 -13.56 -6.81
N ASP A 193 15.51 -14.81 -6.38
CA ASP A 193 15.65 -15.96 -7.28
C ASP A 193 14.51 -16.02 -8.31
N LEU A 194 14.88 -15.88 -9.59
CA LEU A 194 13.94 -15.87 -10.71
C LEU A 194 13.53 -17.28 -11.19
N LYS A 195 14.14 -18.33 -10.66
CA LYS A 195 13.72 -19.70 -10.97
C LYS A 195 12.36 -20.03 -10.34
N GLY A 196 11.98 -19.25 -9.33
CA GLY A 196 10.68 -19.27 -8.69
C GLY A 196 10.47 -20.43 -7.73
N ASP A 197 11.56 -21.07 -7.32
CA ASP A 197 11.54 -22.20 -6.38
C ASP A 197 11.89 -21.76 -4.96
N SER A 198 12.35 -20.51 -4.79
CA SER A 198 12.64 -19.90 -3.50
C SER A 198 12.38 -18.38 -3.51
N ASN A 199 12.30 -17.78 -2.32
CA ASN A 199 12.27 -16.33 -2.12
C ASN A 199 13.64 -15.79 -1.66
N GLU A 200 14.70 -16.54 -1.87
CA GLU A 200 16.06 -16.11 -1.54
C GLU A 200 16.47 -14.90 -2.36
N ILE A 201 17.14 -13.96 -1.72
CA ILE A 201 17.64 -12.73 -2.35
C ILE A 201 19.15 -12.77 -2.38
N THR A 202 19.71 -12.72 -3.58
CA THR A 202 21.14 -12.54 -3.83
C THR A 202 21.34 -11.29 -4.66
N GLN A 203 21.86 -10.23 -4.03
CA GLN A 203 22.10 -8.96 -4.72
C GLN A 203 23.08 -9.13 -5.87
N PRO A 204 22.77 -8.65 -7.09
CA PRO A 204 23.73 -8.61 -8.19
C PRO A 204 25.00 -7.84 -7.81
N ALA A 205 26.17 -8.44 -8.05
CA ALA A 205 27.45 -7.90 -7.60
C ALA A 205 28.07 -6.86 -8.56
N SER A 206 27.51 -6.67 -9.75
CA SER A 206 28.02 -5.73 -10.77
C SER A 206 26.89 -5.15 -11.62
N ALA A 207 27.19 -4.08 -12.34
CA ALA A 207 26.24 -3.47 -13.30
C ALA A 207 25.74 -4.48 -14.35
N ASP A 208 26.62 -5.32 -14.91
CA ASP A 208 26.23 -6.34 -15.90
C ASP A 208 25.35 -7.43 -15.29
N ALA A 209 25.62 -7.84 -14.06
CA ALA A 209 24.79 -8.81 -13.35
C ALA A 209 23.41 -8.22 -13.04
N ALA A 210 23.34 -6.93 -12.70
CA ALA A 210 22.10 -6.21 -12.47
C ALA A 210 21.24 -6.16 -13.73
N ARG A 211 21.80 -5.78 -14.87
CA ARG A 211 21.09 -5.77 -16.17
C ARG A 211 20.54 -7.15 -16.53
N LYS A 212 21.36 -8.19 -16.41
CA LYS A 212 20.92 -9.58 -16.68
C LYS A 212 19.79 -10.03 -15.76
N TRP A 213 19.84 -9.64 -14.48
CA TRP A 213 18.77 -9.94 -13.54
C TRP A 213 17.47 -9.24 -13.94
N VAL A 214 17.54 -7.95 -14.31
CA VAL A 214 16.38 -7.16 -14.77
C VAL A 214 15.78 -7.74 -16.05
N ASP A 215 16.61 -8.16 -17.01
CA ASP A 215 16.16 -8.86 -18.22
C ASP A 215 15.42 -10.15 -17.89
N GLY A 216 16.00 -10.98 -17.01
CA GLY A 216 15.36 -12.22 -16.58
C GLY A 216 14.04 -11.98 -15.84
N LEU A 217 13.94 -10.91 -15.04
CA LEU A 217 12.72 -10.52 -14.37
C LEU A 217 11.61 -10.10 -15.35
N ALA A 218 11.97 -9.29 -16.34
CA ALA A 218 11.04 -8.88 -17.40
C ALA A 218 10.53 -10.08 -18.21
N ASP A 219 11.43 -11.01 -18.54
CA ASP A 219 11.08 -12.25 -19.25
C ASP A 219 10.20 -13.19 -18.41
N ALA A 220 10.32 -13.15 -17.08
CA ALA A 220 9.44 -13.84 -16.15
C ALA A 220 8.06 -13.17 -16.01
N GLY A 221 7.87 -11.98 -16.59
CA GLY A 221 6.59 -11.29 -16.68
C GLY A 221 6.23 -10.43 -15.46
N ALA A 222 7.17 -10.03 -14.63
CA ALA A 222 6.92 -9.09 -13.53
C ALA A 222 6.52 -7.70 -14.06
N ASP A 223 5.79 -6.92 -13.24
CA ASP A 223 5.39 -5.55 -13.56
C ASP A 223 6.45 -4.52 -13.11
N GLY A 224 7.33 -4.88 -12.16
CA GLY A 224 8.32 -3.94 -11.64
C GLY A 224 9.31 -4.54 -10.63
N ILE A 225 10.11 -3.64 -10.08
CA ILE A 225 11.22 -3.95 -9.15
C ILE A 225 11.07 -3.17 -7.85
N LYS A 226 11.20 -3.86 -6.71
CA LYS A 226 11.36 -3.26 -5.38
C LYS A 226 12.82 -3.26 -4.97
N PHE A 227 13.37 -2.08 -4.70
CA PHE A 227 14.73 -1.92 -4.18
C PHE A 227 14.74 -1.64 -2.67
N ILE A 228 15.75 -2.19 -1.98
CA ILE A 228 16.13 -1.78 -0.62
C ILE A 228 17.40 -0.92 -0.67
N GLY A 229 18.08 -0.91 -1.80
CA GLY A 229 19.32 -0.25 -2.10
C GLY A 229 20.29 -1.22 -2.76
N ALA A 230 21.32 -0.69 -3.40
CA ALA A 230 22.44 -1.43 -3.99
C ALA A 230 23.63 -0.46 -4.17
N PRO A 231 24.86 -0.92 -4.39
CA PRO A 231 25.96 -0.02 -4.76
C PRO A 231 25.51 0.91 -5.90
N PRO A 232 25.88 2.21 -5.88
CA PRO A 232 25.38 3.20 -6.83
C PRO A 232 25.44 2.77 -8.30
N GLU A 233 26.55 2.18 -8.75
CA GLU A 233 26.71 1.71 -10.13
C GLU A 233 25.81 0.52 -10.48
N VAL A 234 25.52 -0.35 -9.52
CA VAL A 234 24.60 -1.49 -9.67
C VAL A 234 23.17 -0.99 -9.72
N PHE A 235 22.83 -0.04 -8.83
CA PHE A 235 21.48 0.54 -8.76
C PHE A 235 21.15 1.32 -10.05
N GLN A 236 22.06 2.18 -10.51
CA GLN A 236 21.89 2.92 -11.77
C GLN A 236 21.72 1.97 -12.97
N ALA A 237 22.53 0.92 -13.04
CA ALA A 237 22.44 -0.07 -14.12
C ALA A 237 21.09 -0.81 -14.11
N ALA A 238 20.58 -1.15 -12.92
CA ALA A 238 19.27 -1.79 -12.78
C ALA A 238 18.13 -0.85 -13.19
N LEU A 239 18.16 0.43 -12.76
CA LEU A 239 17.15 1.42 -13.13
C LEU A 239 17.16 1.73 -14.63
N ASP A 240 18.33 1.86 -15.24
CA ASP A 240 18.48 2.07 -16.68
C ASP A 240 17.90 0.89 -17.49
N GLU A 241 18.17 -0.34 -17.06
CA GLU A 241 17.63 -1.53 -17.73
C GLU A 241 16.14 -1.71 -17.49
N ALA A 242 15.65 -1.44 -16.27
CA ALA A 242 14.23 -1.47 -15.96
C ALA A 242 13.43 -0.51 -16.86
N LYS A 243 13.97 0.70 -17.10
CA LYS A 243 13.38 1.66 -18.03
C LYS A 243 13.30 1.12 -19.48
N LYS A 244 14.36 0.46 -19.98
CA LYS A 244 14.37 -0.16 -21.33
C LYS A 244 13.36 -1.29 -21.44
N ARG A 245 13.17 -2.05 -20.36
CA ARG A 245 12.23 -3.17 -20.28
C ARG A 245 10.82 -2.75 -19.88
N HIS A 246 10.55 -1.44 -19.73
CA HIS A 246 9.25 -0.88 -19.29
C HIS A 246 8.76 -1.42 -17.94
N LEU A 247 9.68 -1.74 -17.03
CA LEU A 247 9.36 -2.14 -15.68
C LEU A 247 9.21 -0.90 -14.78
N GLY A 248 8.20 -0.90 -13.92
CA GLY A 248 8.09 0.08 -12.85
C GLY A 248 9.16 -0.14 -11.78
N THR A 249 9.50 0.91 -11.05
CA THR A 249 10.52 0.83 -9.98
C THR A 249 10.07 1.56 -8.73
N CYS A 250 10.27 0.94 -7.57
CA CYS A 250 10.03 1.55 -6.27
C CYS A 250 11.14 1.18 -5.27
N ALA A 251 11.29 1.98 -4.23
CA ALA A 251 12.33 1.73 -3.23
C ALA A 251 11.91 2.06 -1.81
N HIS A 252 12.27 1.15 -0.88
CA HIS A 252 12.47 1.44 0.53
C HIS A 252 13.99 1.53 0.75
N LEU A 253 14.57 2.72 0.69
CA LEU A 253 16.01 2.86 0.81
C LEU A 253 16.45 2.56 2.25
N SER A 254 17.28 1.54 2.43
CA SER A 254 17.79 1.16 3.75
C SER A 254 18.61 2.29 4.39
N GLN A 255 18.44 2.51 5.68
CA GLN A 255 19.22 3.48 6.46
C GLN A 255 20.73 3.22 6.39
N THR A 256 21.16 2.00 6.12
CA THR A 256 22.58 1.65 5.91
C THR A 256 23.10 2.02 4.53
N PHE A 257 22.20 2.39 3.63
CA PHE A 257 22.52 2.66 2.22
C PHE A 257 22.44 4.15 1.86
N VAL A 258 21.54 4.91 2.48
CA VAL A 258 21.19 6.28 2.09
C VAL A 258 22.33 7.29 2.16
N ALA A 259 23.42 6.99 2.87
CA ALA A 259 24.66 7.79 2.84
C ALA A 259 25.42 7.70 1.50
N ARG A 260 25.12 6.68 0.68
CA ARG A 260 25.71 6.47 -0.66
C ARG A 260 24.83 6.98 -1.77
N ALA A 261 23.52 6.87 -1.57
CA ALA A 261 22.49 7.36 -2.50
C ALA A 261 21.20 7.61 -1.73
N ASN A 262 20.77 8.85 -1.67
CA ASN A 262 19.51 9.25 -1.07
C ASN A 262 18.37 9.23 -2.10
N THR A 263 17.17 9.64 -1.69
CA THR A 263 15.99 9.66 -2.57
C THR A 263 16.19 10.53 -3.80
N LEU A 264 16.84 11.68 -3.66
CA LEU A 264 17.06 12.60 -4.78
C LEU A 264 18.04 12.02 -5.81
N ASP A 265 19.09 11.33 -5.36
CA ASP A 265 20.02 10.64 -6.24
C ASP A 265 19.28 9.52 -7.00
N ALA A 266 18.49 8.71 -6.31
CA ALA A 266 17.72 7.64 -6.92
C ALA A 266 16.69 8.17 -7.95
N ALA A 267 16.01 9.27 -7.65
CA ALA A 267 15.11 9.95 -8.58
C ALA A 267 15.85 10.48 -9.82
N ARG A 268 17.06 11.02 -9.65
CA ARG A 268 17.93 11.44 -10.75
C ARG A 268 18.34 10.29 -11.65
N TRP A 269 18.49 9.11 -11.12
CA TRP A 269 18.81 7.89 -11.86
C TRP A 269 17.60 7.20 -12.51
N GLY A 270 16.37 7.70 -12.24
CA GLY A 270 15.16 7.22 -12.88
C GLY A 270 14.29 6.28 -12.04
N LEU A 271 14.47 6.25 -10.72
CA LEU A 271 13.52 5.61 -9.80
C LEU A 271 12.15 6.29 -9.96
N ASN A 272 11.07 5.50 -10.08
CA ASN A 272 9.72 6.05 -10.29
C ASN A 272 9.03 6.48 -8.99
N SER A 273 9.18 5.70 -7.92
CA SER A 273 8.57 6.03 -6.62
C SER A 273 9.43 5.61 -5.45
N MET A 274 9.23 6.29 -4.33
CA MET A 274 9.71 5.84 -3.03
C MET A 274 8.56 5.48 -2.12
N GLU A 275 8.85 4.55 -1.23
CA GLU A 275 7.99 4.11 -0.16
C GLU A 275 8.43 4.75 1.15
N HIS A 276 7.49 5.06 2.04
CA HIS A 276 7.81 5.64 3.33
C HIS A 276 8.54 6.98 3.20
N TRP A 277 9.80 7.05 3.68
CA TRP A 277 10.55 8.30 3.73
C TRP A 277 12.08 8.12 3.84
N TYR A 278 12.61 6.90 3.95
CA TYR A 278 14.05 6.69 4.07
C TYR A 278 14.80 7.18 2.82
N GLY A 279 15.81 7.98 3.05
CA GLY A 279 16.56 8.67 2.01
C GLY A 279 16.01 10.06 1.67
N LEU A 280 14.78 10.42 2.10
CA LEU A 280 14.21 11.73 1.87
C LEU A 280 14.72 12.77 2.88
N PRO A 281 14.72 12.54 4.22
CA PRO A 281 15.40 13.41 5.16
C PRO A 281 16.88 13.61 4.83
N GLU A 282 17.57 12.55 4.39
CA GLU A 282 18.98 12.59 4.01
C GLU A 282 19.20 13.45 2.77
N ALA A 283 18.27 13.49 1.83
CA ALA A 283 18.31 14.43 0.70
C ALA A 283 18.14 15.90 1.13
N LEU A 284 17.47 16.11 2.27
CA LEU A 284 17.19 17.42 2.87
C LEU A 284 18.25 17.88 3.88
N PHE A 285 19.32 17.12 4.11
CA PHE A 285 20.38 17.57 5.00
C PHE A 285 21.10 18.79 4.39
N ASP A 286 21.25 19.84 5.19
CA ASP A 286 21.86 21.10 4.78
C ASP A 286 23.30 21.23 5.33
N ASP A 287 23.54 20.78 6.54
CA ASP A 287 24.80 20.88 7.27
C ASP A 287 25.61 19.59 7.36
N ARG A 288 25.10 18.50 6.79
CA ARG A 288 25.69 17.16 6.89
C ARG A 288 25.35 16.29 5.69
N THR A 289 26.05 15.16 5.57
CA THR A 289 25.78 14.15 4.53
C THR A 289 25.41 12.77 5.10
N VAL A 290 25.56 12.60 6.41
CA VAL A 290 25.25 11.35 7.12
C VAL A 290 24.34 11.62 8.31
N GLN A 291 23.56 10.61 8.65
CA GLN A 291 22.67 10.62 9.81
C GLN A 291 23.46 10.76 11.12
N ASN A 292 22.91 11.52 12.05
CA ASN A 292 23.46 11.65 13.40
C ASN A 292 22.85 10.58 14.32
N PHE A 293 23.39 9.38 14.26
CA PHE A 293 22.99 8.29 15.15
C PHE A 293 23.92 8.20 16.39
N PRO A 294 23.42 7.64 17.51
CA PRO A 294 24.26 7.35 18.67
C PRO A 294 25.46 6.46 18.32
N LEU A 295 26.58 6.62 19.05
CA LEU A 295 27.79 5.83 18.78
C LEU A 295 27.61 4.32 18.99
N ASN A 296 26.67 3.92 19.82
CA ASN A 296 26.30 2.52 20.07
C ASN A 296 25.13 2.02 19.21
N TYR A 297 24.73 2.76 18.17
CA TYR A 297 23.66 2.38 17.27
C TYR A 297 23.92 1.01 16.62
N ASN A 298 22.92 0.15 16.69
CA ASN A 298 22.94 -1.16 16.07
C ASN A 298 21.72 -1.36 15.16
N TYR A 299 21.94 -1.30 13.85
CA TYR A 299 20.90 -1.47 12.84
C TYR A 299 20.18 -2.83 12.93
N ALA A 300 20.86 -3.88 13.40
CA ALA A 300 20.27 -5.21 13.56
C ALA A 300 19.35 -5.32 14.79
N ASN A 301 19.33 -4.32 15.67
CA ASN A 301 18.39 -4.22 16.78
C ASN A 301 17.18 -3.39 16.31
N GLU A 302 16.03 -4.02 16.14
CA GLU A 302 14.84 -3.38 15.60
C GLU A 302 14.39 -2.15 16.42
N GLN A 303 14.47 -2.18 17.75
CA GLN A 303 14.13 -1.01 18.56
C GLN A 303 15.12 0.14 18.39
N ASP A 304 16.42 -0.13 18.33
CA ASP A 304 17.46 0.87 18.03
C ASP A 304 17.23 1.51 16.66
N ARG A 305 16.97 0.66 15.67
CA ARG A 305 16.69 1.07 14.29
C ARG A 305 15.50 2.02 14.24
N PHE A 306 14.36 1.64 14.75
CA PHE A 306 13.14 2.45 14.67
C PHE A 306 13.09 3.59 15.69
N GLY A 307 13.70 3.46 16.88
CA GLY A 307 13.85 4.56 17.81
C GLY A 307 14.64 5.73 17.23
N ASN A 308 15.74 5.43 16.53
CA ASN A 308 16.54 6.46 15.86
C ASN A 308 15.93 6.94 14.53
N ALA A 309 15.19 6.09 13.82
CA ALA A 309 14.43 6.50 12.65
C ALA A 309 13.45 7.64 12.97
N GLY A 310 12.79 7.60 14.13
CA GLY A 310 11.90 8.64 14.62
C GLY A 310 12.54 10.01 14.89
N ARG A 311 13.85 10.16 14.64
CA ARG A 311 14.59 11.41 14.82
C ARG A 311 15.19 11.96 13.53
N LEU A 312 14.97 11.31 12.39
CA LEU A 312 15.64 11.67 11.13
C LEU A 312 15.07 12.94 10.52
N TRP A 313 13.77 13.13 10.51
CA TRP A 313 13.17 14.34 9.97
C TRP A 313 13.53 15.61 10.73
N MET A 314 13.90 15.49 12.01
CA MET A 314 14.39 16.61 12.82
C MET A 314 15.85 16.99 12.49
N GLN A 315 16.52 16.22 11.62
CA GLN A 315 17.85 16.56 11.09
C GLN A 315 17.77 17.18 9.69
N ALA A 316 16.59 17.14 9.07
CA ALA A 316 16.34 17.76 7.77
C ALA A 316 16.28 19.28 7.85
N ALA A 317 16.52 19.94 6.72
CA ALA A 317 16.35 21.37 6.59
C ALA A 317 14.93 21.82 6.96
N GLU A 318 14.80 23.04 7.46
CA GLU A 318 13.53 23.62 7.87
C GLU A 318 12.56 23.77 6.69
N PRO A 319 11.23 23.60 6.90
CA PRO A 319 10.21 23.83 5.87
C PRO A 319 10.35 25.19 5.22
N GLY A 320 10.27 25.22 3.89
CA GLY A 320 10.40 26.45 3.11
C GLY A 320 11.83 27.01 2.97
N SER A 321 12.83 26.37 3.56
CA SER A 321 14.24 26.74 3.36
C SER A 321 14.68 26.48 1.91
N PRO A 322 15.80 27.09 1.45
CA PRO A 322 16.31 26.85 0.10
C PRO A 322 16.54 25.36 -0.21
N LYS A 323 17.09 24.62 0.74
CA LYS A 323 17.36 23.17 0.56
C LYS A 323 16.07 22.35 0.48
N TRP A 324 15.10 22.66 1.33
CA TRP A 324 13.78 22.04 1.29
C TRP A 324 13.10 22.23 -0.07
N ASN A 325 13.08 23.49 -0.55
CA ASN A 325 12.46 23.84 -1.82
C ASN A 325 13.20 23.21 -3.01
N GLU A 326 14.55 23.21 -2.99
CA GLU A 326 15.37 22.54 -4.03
C GLU A 326 14.96 21.06 -4.20
N VAL A 327 14.92 20.30 -3.11
CA VAL A 327 14.62 18.87 -3.15
C VAL A 327 13.19 18.62 -3.60
N ARG A 328 12.22 19.32 -3.02
CA ARG A 328 10.82 19.26 -3.40
C ARG A 328 10.63 19.52 -4.90
N ASP A 329 11.14 20.65 -5.38
CA ASP A 329 10.91 21.10 -6.76
C ASP A 329 11.61 20.17 -7.78
N GLU A 330 12.77 19.61 -7.44
CA GLU A 330 13.43 18.65 -8.31
C GLU A 330 12.68 17.33 -8.38
N LEU A 331 12.13 16.82 -7.28
CA LEU A 331 11.28 15.63 -7.28
C LEU A 331 10.01 15.85 -8.10
N VAL A 332 9.34 17.01 -7.95
CA VAL A 332 8.18 17.40 -8.76
C VAL A 332 8.52 17.44 -10.25
N LYS A 333 9.62 18.11 -10.61
CA LYS A 333 10.08 18.20 -12.01
C LYS A 333 10.36 16.83 -12.66
N ARG A 334 10.70 15.84 -11.86
CA ARG A 334 10.98 14.47 -12.33
C ARG A 334 9.76 13.58 -12.43
N ASP A 335 8.57 14.11 -12.17
CA ASP A 335 7.33 13.34 -12.07
C ASP A 335 7.44 12.19 -11.04
N PHE A 336 8.23 12.41 -9.99
CA PHE A 336 8.49 11.43 -8.95
C PHE A 336 7.24 11.20 -8.10
N THR A 337 7.00 9.96 -7.71
CA THR A 337 5.86 9.62 -6.85
C THR A 337 6.32 9.26 -5.45
N ILE A 338 5.60 9.76 -4.44
CA ILE A 338 5.81 9.37 -3.05
C ILE A 338 4.59 8.58 -2.56
N ASP A 339 4.83 7.37 -2.07
CA ASP A 339 3.87 6.56 -1.33
C ASP A 339 4.23 6.61 0.15
N PRO A 340 3.62 7.49 0.94
CA PRO A 340 4.10 7.74 2.30
C PRO A 340 3.88 6.57 3.23
N THR A 341 2.84 5.77 3.05
CA THR A 341 2.48 4.67 3.95
C THR A 341 2.51 5.08 5.42
N PHE A 342 1.91 6.21 5.74
CA PHE A 342 1.89 6.76 7.11
C PHE A 342 1.41 5.74 8.13
N THR A 343 0.44 4.92 7.74
CA THR A 343 -0.23 3.97 8.66
C THR A 343 0.72 2.95 9.27
N ILE A 344 1.75 2.48 8.53
CA ILE A 344 2.68 1.47 9.06
C ILE A 344 3.48 1.95 10.26
N TYR A 345 3.81 3.24 10.30
CA TYR A 345 4.59 3.82 11.40
C TYR A 345 3.71 4.49 12.48
N GLU A 346 2.38 4.45 12.36
CA GLU A 346 1.50 5.07 13.34
C GLU A 346 1.72 4.52 14.75
N ALA A 347 1.95 3.23 14.90
CA ALA A 347 2.23 2.59 16.18
C ALA A 347 3.49 3.15 16.87
N SER A 348 4.43 3.72 16.11
CA SER A 348 5.63 4.34 16.68
C SER A 348 5.33 5.63 17.44
N ARG A 349 4.31 6.38 17.01
CA ARG A 349 3.87 7.62 17.65
C ARG A 349 2.68 7.44 18.60
N ASP A 350 1.84 6.45 18.35
CA ASP A 350 0.59 6.18 19.08
C ASP A 350 0.38 4.66 19.25
N LEU A 351 1.33 4.00 19.94
CA LEU A 351 1.35 2.55 20.11
C LEU A 351 0.01 1.99 20.63
N MET A 352 -0.54 2.63 21.67
CA MET A 352 -1.75 2.13 22.30
C MET A 352 -2.98 2.27 21.42
N ARG A 353 -3.03 3.27 20.53
CA ARG A 353 -4.09 3.43 19.54
C ARG A 353 -4.06 2.29 18.52
N ALA A 354 -2.92 2.07 17.88
CA ALA A 354 -2.75 1.01 16.89
C ALA A 354 -3.06 -0.37 17.48
N ARG A 355 -2.52 -0.67 18.64
CA ARG A 355 -2.65 -1.95 19.34
C ARG A 355 -4.06 -2.23 19.85
N ARG A 356 -4.84 -1.21 20.20
CA ARG A 356 -6.21 -1.31 20.73
C ARG A 356 -7.28 -1.03 19.69
N ALA A 357 -6.93 -1.01 18.42
CA ALA A 357 -7.90 -0.82 17.36
C ALA A 357 -9.00 -1.88 17.45
N GLU A 358 -10.26 -1.44 17.33
CA GLU A 358 -11.45 -2.27 17.60
C GLU A 358 -11.59 -3.49 16.69
N TRP A 359 -10.95 -3.45 15.51
CA TRP A 359 -11.03 -4.54 14.54
C TRP A 359 -10.15 -5.75 14.87
N HIS A 360 -9.12 -5.60 15.72
CA HIS A 360 -8.17 -6.69 15.98
C HIS A 360 -8.84 -7.93 16.55
N GLU A 361 -9.82 -7.77 17.42
CA GLU A 361 -10.49 -8.91 18.04
C GLU A 361 -11.19 -9.79 17.00
N GLN A 362 -11.83 -9.20 16.00
CA GLN A 362 -12.68 -9.91 15.05
C GLN A 362 -11.99 -10.25 13.73
N TYR A 363 -10.95 -9.51 13.35
CA TYR A 363 -10.38 -9.59 12.02
C TYR A 363 -8.90 -9.99 11.98
N THR A 364 -8.17 -9.99 13.10
CA THR A 364 -6.74 -10.34 13.11
C THR A 364 -6.54 -11.82 13.41
N MET A 365 -5.86 -12.54 12.51
CA MET A 365 -5.49 -13.94 12.68
C MET A 365 -4.55 -14.12 13.89
N PRO A 366 -4.62 -15.26 14.62
CA PRO A 366 -3.76 -15.55 15.76
C PRO A 366 -2.27 -15.40 15.46
N ASP A 367 -1.81 -15.96 14.34
CA ASP A 367 -0.39 -15.92 13.98
C ASP A 367 0.07 -14.50 13.62
N LEU A 368 -0.80 -13.71 12.96
CA LEU A 368 -0.51 -12.31 12.68
C LEU A 368 -0.41 -11.50 13.98
N TRP A 369 -1.28 -11.77 14.95
CA TRP A 369 -1.18 -11.13 16.27
C TRP A 369 0.09 -11.53 17.02
N LYS A 370 0.51 -12.79 16.93
CA LYS A 370 1.80 -13.25 17.50
C LYS A 370 2.97 -12.53 16.85
N HIS A 371 2.91 -12.31 15.54
CA HIS A 371 3.91 -11.56 14.79
C HIS A 371 4.04 -10.11 15.27
N TYR A 372 2.96 -9.50 15.75
CA TYR A 372 3.00 -8.18 16.38
C TYR A 372 3.59 -8.16 17.79
N THR A 373 3.89 -9.31 18.37
CA THR A 373 4.47 -9.38 19.72
C THR A 373 5.87 -8.78 19.73
N PRO A 374 6.21 -7.93 20.72
CA PRO A 374 7.52 -7.29 20.80
C PRO A 374 8.69 -8.26 20.70
N SER A 375 9.61 -7.98 19.79
CA SER A 375 10.80 -8.79 19.46
C SER A 375 12.02 -7.89 19.26
N ARG A 376 13.22 -8.44 19.48
CA ARG A 376 14.48 -7.72 19.22
C ARG A 376 14.93 -7.82 17.77
N THR A 377 14.45 -8.83 17.05
CA THR A 377 14.93 -9.21 15.73
C THR A 377 13.82 -9.35 14.70
N ASP A 378 12.56 -9.46 15.16
CA ASP A 378 11.41 -9.62 14.30
C ASP A 378 10.92 -8.26 13.80
N HIS A 379 10.83 -8.10 12.49
CA HIS A 379 10.34 -6.88 11.84
C HIS A 379 8.84 -6.62 12.07
N GLY A 380 8.11 -7.58 12.58
CA GLY A 380 6.69 -7.44 12.93
C GLY A 380 6.44 -6.56 14.14
N SER A 381 7.44 -6.34 15.00
CA SER A 381 7.31 -5.55 16.23
C SER A 381 8.67 -5.25 16.85
N TYR A 382 8.80 -4.08 17.47
CA TYR A 382 10.06 -3.61 18.08
C TYR A 382 9.88 -2.90 19.43
N TRP A 383 8.68 -2.97 20.04
CA TRP A 383 8.37 -2.22 21.28
C TRP A 383 8.68 -2.98 22.58
N PHE A 384 9.79 -3.70 22.64
CA PHE A 384 10.16 -4.43 23.85
C PHE A 384 10.64 -3.50 24.99
N TYR A 385 11.04 -2.28 24.69
CA TYR A 385 11.35 -1.21 25.64
C TYR A 385 11.12 0.16 24.99
N TRP A 386 9.86 0.49 24.69
CA TRP A 386 9.50 1.76 24.06
C TRP A 386 9.20 2.81 25.11
N THR A 387 9.84 3.98 25.03
CA THR A 387 9.75 5.04 26.02
C THR A 387 8.84 6.18 25.57
N THR A 388 8.41 7.02 26.53
CA THR A 388 7.70 8.28 26.21
C THR A 388 8.53 9.16 25.27
N GLU A 389 9.85 9.18 25.45
CA GLU A 389 10.77 9.95 24.60
C GLU A 389 10.76 9.44 23.14
N ASP A 390 10.66 8.14 22.92
CA ASP A 390 10.55 7.58 21.58
C ASP A 390 9.22 7.98 20.92
N GLU A 391 8.10 7.91 21.63
CA GLU A 391 6.79 8.36 21.10
C GLU A 391 6.78 9.87 20.81
N VAL A 392 7.34 10.69 21.68
CA VAL A 392 7.44 12.15 21.48
C VAL A 392 8.31 12.46 20.26
N ALA A 393 9.46 11.80 20.13
CA ALA A 393 10.32 11.96 18.96
C ALA A 393 9.59 11.58 17.66
N TRP A 394 8.85 10.46 17.67
CA TRP A 394 8.05 10.04 16.53
C TRP A 394 6.89 11.00 16.21
N LYS A 395 6.25 11.61 17.19
CA LYS A 395 5.22 12.64 16.94
C LYS A 395 5.79 13.84 16.20
N HIS A 396 6.95 14.35 16.63
CA HIS A 396 7.64 15.44 15.95
C HIS A 396 8.12 15.02 14.54
N ASN A 397 8.68 13.81 14.42
CA ASN A 397 9.10 13.24 13.15
C ASN A 397 7.94 13.15 12.16
N TYR A 398 6.78 12.67 12.61
CA TYR A 398 5.56 12.58 11.82
C TYR A 398 5.06 13.94 11.34
N GLN A 399 5.04 14.93 12.22
CA GLN A 399 4.62 16.28 11.87
C GLN A 399 5.47 16.84 10.72
N ARG A 400 6.80 16.75 10.82
CA ARG A 400 7.71 17.24 9.79
C ARG A 400 7.57 16.44 8.48
N TRP A 401 7.38 15.14 8.59
CA TRP A 401 7.14 14.28 7.43
C TRP A 401 5.83 14.63 6.72
N MET A 402 4.74 14.78 7.44
CA MET A 402 3.45 15.22 6.89
C MET A 402 3.52 16.61 6.26
N GLU A 403 4.25 17.54 6.86
CA GLU A 403 4.51 18.87 6.29
C GLU A 403 5.18 18.76 4.92
N PHE A 404 6.20 17.91 4.78
CA PHE A 404 6.87 17.71 3.48
C PHE A 404 5.93 17.11 2.44
N ILE A 405 5.19 16.07 2.79
CA ILE A 405 4.28 15.37 1.87
C ILE A 405 3.18 16.32 1.38
N ASN A 406 2.62 17.14 2.27
CA ASN A 406 1.61 18.12 1.90
C ASN A 406 2.19 19.25 1.04
N ASP A 407 3.38 19.75 1.37
CA ASP A 407 4.07 20.76 0.57
C ASP A 407 4.44 20.23 -0.82
N PHE A 408 4.95 19.00 -0.92
CA PHE A 408 5.23 18.33 -2.19
C PHE A 408 3.97 18.22 -3.05
N LYS A 409 2.85 17.75 -2.48
CA LYS A 409 1.55 17.68 -3.17
C LYS A 409 1.08 19.05 -3.63
N ASN A 410 1.17 20.08 -2.80
CA ASN A 410 0.72 21.44 -3.10
C ASN A 410 1.52 22.09 -4.27
N HIS A 411 2.73 21.61 -4.53
CA HIS A 411 3.56 22.03 -5.67
C HIS A 411 3.44 21.10 -6.89
N GLY A 412 2.43 20.22 -6.92
CA GLY A 412 2.16 19.33 -8.05
C GLY A 412 2.80 17.95 -7.97
N GLY A 413 3.42 17.62 -6.86
CA GLY A 413 3.97 16.28 -6.61
C GLY A 413 2.88 15.21 -6.52
N ARG A 414 3.16 14.02 -7.04
CA ARG A 414 2.23 12.90 -7.00
C ARG A 414 2.40 12.13 -5.70
N VAL A 415 1.33 12.06 -4.90
CA VAL A 415 1.24 11.24 -3.69
C VAL A 415 0.21 10.15 -3.92
N THR A 416 0.55 8.90 -3.58
CA THR A 416 -0.33 7.72 -3.63
C THR A 416 -0.69 7.25 -2.23
N THR A 417 -1.42 6.15 -2.14
CA THR A 417 -1.83 5.52 -0.89
C THR A 417 -1.41 4.06 -0.87
N GLY A 418 -0.62 3.70 0.12
CA GLY A 418 -0.21 2.34 0.44
C GLY A 418 -0.35 2.07 1.92
N GLU A 419 -0.75 0.86 2.32
CA GLU A 419 -0.97 0.57 3.73
C GLU A 419 0.20 -0.14 4.40
N ASP A 420 1.01 -0.87 3.62
CA ASP A 420 2.12 -1.69 4.14
C ASP A 420 1.70 -2.56 5.34
N ALA A 421 0.48 -3.15 5.27
CA ALA A 421 -0.11 -3.91 6.36
C ALA A 421 0.48 -5.32 6.51
N GLY A 422 0.20 -5.94 7.65
CA GLY A 422 0.75 -7.23 8.03
C GLY A 422 1.88 -7.13 9.05
N PHE A 423 2.28 -5.91 9.38
CA PHE A 423 3.32 -5.56 10.36
C PHE A 423 2.79 -4.53 11.35
N ILE A 424 3.41 -4.42 12.51
CA ILE A 424 3.33 -3.26 13.41
C ILE A 424 1.88 -2.82 13.72
N TYR A 425 1.00 -3.79 14.02
CA TYR A 425 -0.42 -3.59 14.30
C TYR A 425 -1.23 -2.97 13.13
N SER A 426 -0.67 -2.90 11.91
CA SER A 426 -1.42 -2.51 10.72
C SER A 426 -2.11 -3.73 10.11
N LEU A 427 -3.45 -3.70 9.99
CA LEU A 427 -4.26 -4.79 9.45
C LEU A 427 -4.74 -4.47 8.04
N TYR A 428 -4.65 -5.44 7.15
CA TYR A 428 -5.07 -5.37 5.75
C TYR A 428 -6.44 -4.73 5.56
N GLY A 429 -6.54 -3.77 4.67
CA GLY A 429 -7.74 -2.99 4.38
C GLY A 429 -8.09 -1.95 5.45
N PHE A 430 -8.03 -2.30 6.74
CA PHE A 430 -8.20 -1.34 7.83
C PHE A 430 -7.06 -0.31 7.85
N GLY A 431 -5.82 -0.78 7.66
CA GLY A 431 -4.66 0.08 7.49
C GLY A 431 -4.81 1.03 6.31
N TYR A 432 -5.42 0.58 5.22
CA TYR A 432 -5.66 1.43 4.06
C TYR A 432 -6.60 2.61 4.36
N ILE A 433 -7.73 2.35 5.02
CA ILE A 433 -8.62 3.43 5.43
C ILE A 433 -7.92 4.38 6.41
N ARG A 434 -7.05 3.83 7.27
CA ARG A 434 -6.25 4.66 8.18
C ARG A 434 -5.25 5.54 7.41
N GLU A 435 -4.66 5.07 6.33
CA GLU A 435 -3.80 5.88 5.46
C GLU A 435 -4.55 7.09 4.90
N LEU A 436 -5.81 6.91 4.48
CA LEU A 436 -6.65 8.01 4.00
C LEU A 436 -6.89 9.07 5.09
N GLU A 437 -7.14 8.63 6.33
CA GLU A 437 -7.27 9.54 7.47
C GLU A 437 -5.97 10.30 7.78
N LEU A 438 -4.83 9.61 7.68
CA LEU A 438 -3.51 10.22 7.92
C LEU A 438 -3.12 11.23 6.84
N LEU A 439 -3.51 11.02 5.58
CA LEU A 439 -3.41 12.05 4.55
C LEU A 439 -4.27 13.29 4.88
N ARG A 440 -5.47 13.09 5.45
CA ARG A 440 -6.27 14.21 5.96
C ARG A 440 -5.57 14.94 7.10
N GLU A 441 -4.97 14.22 8.03
CA GLU A 441 -4.16 14.80 9.12
C GLU A 441 -2.98 15.60 8.56
N ALA A 442 -2.35 15.12 7.48
CA ALA A 442 -1.28 15.81 6.76
C ALA A 442 -1.72 17.09 6.03
N GLY A 443 -3.03 17.38 5.96
CA GLY A 443 -3.57 18.61 5.36
C GLY A 443 -4.17 18.46 3.97
N PHE A 444 -4.30 17.25 3.44
CA PHE A 444 -4.98 17.03 2.15
C PHE A 444 -6.47 17.36 2.25
N HIS A 445 -7.03 18.00 1.24
CA HIS A 445 -8.48 18.12 1.10
C HIS A 445 -9.11 16.74 0.84
N PRO A 446 -10.37 16.44 1.28
CA PRO A 446 -10.98 15.12 1.06
C PRO A 446 -10.94 14.62 -0.39
N LEU A 447 -11.19 15.50 -1.37
CA LEU A 447 -11.10 15.14 -2.79
C LEU A 447 -9.67 14.81 -3.23
N GLU A 448 -8.65 15.45 -2.65
CA GLU A 448 -7.25 15.13 -2.92
C GLU A 448 -6.86 13.77 -2.33
N VAL A 449 -7.40 13.40 -1.16
CA VAL A 449 -7.23 12.07 -0.57
C VAL A 449 -7.74 10.99 -1.53
N PHE A 450 -8.98 11.13 -2.03
CA PHE A 450 -9.54 10.15 -2.95
C PHE A 450 -8.85 10.15 -4.32
N ARG A 451 -8.34 11.28 -4.79
CA ARG A 451 -7.47 11.31 -5.98
C ARG A 451 -6.17 10.55 -5.75
N SER A 452 -5.56 10.66 -4.57
CA SER A 452 -4.37 9.88 -4.19
C SER A 452 -4.67 8.38 -4.14
N ALA A 453 -5.85 8.02 -3.62
CA ALA A 453 -6.32 6.65 -3.48
C ALA A 453 -6.74 5.98 -4.81
N THR A 454 -6.86 6.74 -5.90
CA THR A 454 -7.42 6.25 -7.17
C THR A 454 -6.57 6.68 -8.37
N LEU A 455 -6.76 7.89 -8.88
CA LEU A 455 -6.10 8.38 -10.11
C LEU A 455 -4.58 8.41 -10.00
N ASN A 456 -4.03 8.87 -8.88
CA ASN A 456 -2.58 8.94 -8.70
C ASN A 456 -1.95 7.55 -8.68
N GLY A 457 -2.59 6.57 -8.01
CA GLY A 457 -2.18 5.17 -8.05
C GLY A 457 -2.24 4.60 -9.47
N ALA A 458 -3.28 4.91 -10.24
CA ALA A 458 -3.41 4.48 -11.62
C ALA A 458 -2.29 5.08 -12.52
N HIS A 459 -1.93 6.35 -12.32
CA HIS A 459 -0.78 6.97 -13.00
C HIS A 459 0.53 6.29 -12.64
N LEU A 460 0.79 6.04 -11.36
CA LEU A 460 1.99 5.34 -10.89
C LEU A 460 2.15 3.97 -11.56
N LEU A 461 1.04 3.24 -11.71
CA LEU A 461 1.03 1.90 -12.27
C LEU A 461 0.93 1.86 -13.81
N GLY A 462 0.86 3.02 -14.49
CA GLY A 462 0.75 3.11 -15.93
C GLY A 462 -0.57 2.59 -16.50
N ILE A 463 -1.66 2.67 -15.74
CA ILE A 463 -3.00 2.18 -16.11
C ILE A 463 -4.10 3.24 -16.01
N ALA A 464 -3.74 4.51 -15.98
CA ALA A 464 -4.68 5.63 -15.82
C ALA A 464 -5.65 5.80 -17.02
N ASP A 465 -5.32 5.24 -18.17
CA ASP A 465 -6.21 5.11 -19.33
C ASP A 465 -7.37 4.13 -19.09
N GLN A 466 -7.23 3.20 -18.15
CA GLN A 466 -8.21 2.15 -17.86
C GLN A 466 -8.88 2.28 -16.50
N LEU A 467 -8.22 2.88 -15.52
CA LEU A 467 -8.64 2.93 -14.12
C LEU A 467 -8.39 4.29 -13.48
N GLY A 468 -8.78 4.42 -12.21
CA GLY A 468 -8.47 5.58 -11.37
C GLY A 468 -9.50 6.70 -11.41
N THR A 469 -10.39 6.71 -12.41
CA THR A 469 -11.54 7.62 -12.47
C THR A 469 -12.78 6.87 -12.97
N VAL A 470 -13.96 7.41 -12.64
CA VAL A 470 -15.24 6.90 -13.16
C VAL A 470 -15.56 7.65 -14.44
N GLU A 471 -15.15 7.11 -15.57
CA GLU A 471 -15.34 7.68 -16.89
C GLU A 471 -15.84 6.64 -17.90
N VAL A 472 -16.63 7.08 -18.89
CA VAL A 472 -17.09 6.21 -19.98
C VAL A 472 -15.90 5.61 -20.73
N GLY A 473 -15.93 4.30 -20.95
CA GLY A 473 -14.90 3.53 -21.61
C GLY A 473 -13.89 2.87 -20.66
N LYS A 474 -13.74 3.35 -19.43
CA LYS A 474 -12.86 2.73 -18.43
C LYS A 474 -13.45 1.46 -17.84
N LEU A 475 -12.61 0.66 -17.20
CA LEU A 475 -13.03 -0.54 -16.49
C LEU A 475 -13.96 -0.17 -15.34
N ALA A 476 -14.94 -1.00 -15.09
CA ALA A 476 -15.89 -0.83 -13.99
C ALA A 476 -15.29 -1.39 -12.69
N ASP A 477 -14.32 -0.66 -12.17
CA ASP A 477 -13.74 -0.83 -10.84
C ASP A 477 -14.28 0.30 -9.97
N LEU A 478 -15.22 -0.02 -9.07
CA LEU A 478 -16.00 0.98 -8.32
C LEU A 478 -16.14 0.57 -6.85
N VAL A 479 -16.28 1.58 -6.00
CA VAL A 479 -16.64 1.42 -4.58
C VAL A 479 -17.98 2.10 -4.34
N VAL A 480 -18.91 1.39 -3.72
CA VAL A 480 -20.23 1.92 -3.32
C VAL A 480 -20.27 2.06 -1.82
N VAL A 481 -20.59 3.24 -1.32
CA VAL A 481 -20.67 3.54 0.11
C VAL A 481 -21.99 4.20 0.47
N PRO A 482 -22.62 3.84 1.62
CA PRO A 482 -23.96 4.32 1.99
C PRO A 482 -23.97 5.72 2.60
N VAL A 483 -22.81 6.29 2.93
CA VAL A 483 -22.69 7.61 3.56
C VAL A 483 -21.62 8.44 2.83
N ASN A 484 -21.67 9.77 3.00
CA ASN A 484 -20.73 10.68 2.35
C ASN A 484 -19.28 10.49 2.88
N PRO A 485 -18.37 9.89 2.10
CA PRO A 485 -17.00 9.65 2.55
C PRO A 485 -16.16 10.93 2.58
N LEU A 486 -16.60 12.01 1.94
CA LEU A 486 -15.94 13.32 2.00
C LEU A 486 -16.14 14.01 3.35
N GLU A 487 -17.24 13.72 4.03
CA GLU A 487 -17.52 14.22 5.37
C GLU A 487 -16.85 13.38 6.45
N ASN A 488 -16.81 12.05 6.26
CA ASN A 488 -16.28 11.14 7.26
C ASN A 488 -15.59 9.93 6.61
N ILE A 489 -14.28 9.97 6.51
CA ILE A 489 -13.46 8.85 5.98
C ILE A 489 -13.57 7.61 6.87
N SER A 490 -13.70 7.77 8.20
CA SER A 490 -13.86 6.64 9.13
C SER A 490 -15.10 5.79 8.81
N ALA A 491 -16.08 6.34 8.09
CA ALA A 491 -17.24 5.58 7.63
C ALA A 491 -16.90 4.50 6.57
N LEU A 492 -15.67 4.48 6.03
CA LEU A 492 -15.20 3.45 5.10
C LEU A 492 -14.69 2.18 5.79
N TYR A 493 -14.37 2.24 7.08
CA TYR A 493 -13.98 1.03 7.81
C TYR A 493 -15.04 -0.06 7.72
N GLY A 494 -14.62 -1.30 7.61
CA GLY A 494 -15.53 -2.45 7.61
C GLY A 494 -16.39 -2.58 8.87
N THR A 495 -15.95 -1.96 9.97
CA THR A 495 -16.73 -1.81 11.22
C THR A 495 -17.71 -0.64 11.16
N GLY A 496 -17.62 0.24 10.16
CA GLY A 496 -18.38 1.49 10.07
C GLY A 496 -17.97 2.52 11.14
N ALA A 497 -18.59 3.70 11.10
CA ALA A 497 -18.43 4.76 12.08
C ALA A 497 -19.56 4.74 13.12
N ILE A 498 -19.26 5.13 14.34
CA ILE A 498 -20.27 5.25 15.41
C ILE A 498 -21.14 6.48 15.13
N LYS A 499 -22.45 6.28 15.19
CA LYS A 499 -23.46 7.34 15.11
C LYS A 499 -24.40 7.27 16.30
N LEU A 500 -24.63 8.41 16.91
CA LEU A 500 -25.66 8.61 17.92
C LEU A 500 -26.85 9.30 17.26
N ASP A 501 -28.05 8.73 17.38
CA ASP A 501 -29.27 9.36 16.90
C ASP A 501 -29.83 10.36 17.89
N GLU A 502 -30.92 11.05 17.52
CA GLU A 502 -31.63 12.02 18.36
C GLU A 502 -32.29 11.42 19.61
N ASN A 503 -32.44 10.10 19.67
CA ASN A 503 -32.94 9.33 20.79
C ASN A 503 -31.86 8.75 21.68
N ASN A 504 -30.60 9.15 21.48
CA ASN A 504 -29.40 8.62 22.14
C ASN A 504 -29.16 7.12 21.89
N VAL A 505 -29.62 6.59 20.75
CA VAL A 505 -29.34 5.21 20.36
C VAL A 505 -28.06 5.19 19.54
N VAL A 506 -27.09 4.41 20.04
CA VAL A 506 -25.80 4.19 19.35
C VAL A 506 -26.01 3.18 18.22
N SER A 507 -25.58 3.53 17.03
CA SER A 507 -25.56 2.65 15.86
C SER A 507 -24.23 2.76 15.14
N ARG A 508 -23.98 1.83 14.20
CA ARG A 508 -22.87 1.95 13.27
C ARG A 508 -23.41 2.23 11.87
N VAL A 509 -22.79 3.17 11.18
CA VAL A 509 -23.14 3.56 9.83
C VAL A 509 -21.92 3.49 8.93
N GLY A 510 -22.13 3.21 7.64
CA GLY A 510 -21.03 3.12 6.69
C GLY A 510 -20.59 1.69 6.44
N GLY A 511 -19.30 1.52 6.25
CA GLY A 511 -18.70 0.36 5.58
C GLY A 511 -18.87 0.47 4.07
N VAL A 512 -17.99 -0.18 3.33
CA VAL A 512 -18.19 -0.38 1.89
C VAL A 512 -19.39 -1.29 1.69
N ARG A 513 -20.34 -0.89 0.85
CA ARG A 513 -21.53 -1.71 0.54
C ARG A 513 -21.23 -2.71 -0.56
N TYR A 514 -20.65 -2.22 -1.65
CA TYR A 514 -20.22 -3.06 -2.76
C TYR A 514 -18.85 -2.63 -3.24
N THR A 515 -18.02 -3.62 -3.54
CA THR A 515 -16.81 -3.44 -4.35
C THR A 515 -17.08 -4.06 -5.70
N ILE A 516 -16.92 -3.29 -6.76
CA ILE A 516 -17.07 -3.77 -8.12
C ILE A 516 -15.68 -3.80 -8.75
N LYS A 517 -15.26 -4.96 -9.24
CA LYS A 517 -14.01 -5.15 -9.95
C LYS A 517 -14.27 -5.84 -11.28
N ASP A 518 -13.83 -5.25 -12.37
CA ASP A 518 -14.08 -5.76 -13.73
C ASP A 518 -15.58 -6.07 -13.97
N GLY A 519 -16.49 -5.25 -13.42
CA GLY A 519 -17.94 -5.43 -13.55
C GLY A 519 -18.54 -6.55 -12.66
N ILE A 520 -17.75 -7.22 -11.87
CA ILE A 520 -18.19 -8.21 -10.87
C ILE A 520 -18.50 -7.49 -9.56
N VAL A 521 -19.72 -7.68 -9.06
CA VAL A 521 -20.23 -7.06 -7.83
C VAL A 521 -19.95 -7.94 -6.62
N TYR A 522 -19.09 -7.52 -5.73
CA TYR A 522 -18.81 -8.17 -4.45
C TYR A 522 -19.59 -7.47 -3.33
N ASP A 523 -20.33 -8.23 -2.53
CA ASP A 523 -20.95 -7.77 -1.28
C ASP A 523 -19.87 -7.67 -0.20
N ALA A 524 -19.41 -6.45 0.08
CA ALA A 524 -18.30 -6.22 0.99
C ALA A 524 -18.61 -6.66 2.44
N PRO A 525 -19.78 -6.40 3.02
CA PRO A 525 -20.17 -6.94 4.31
C PRO A 525 -20.10 -8.47 4.39
N LYS A 526 -20.46 -9.18 3.31
CA LYS A 526 -20.37 -10.64 3.25
C LYS A 526 -18.92 -11.11 3.26
N LEU A 527 -18.03 -10.49 2.46
CA LEU A 527 -16.61 -10.81 2.47
C LEU A 527 -16.00 -10.63 3.87
N LEU A 528 -16.35 -9.53 4.54
CA LEU A 528 -15.88 -9.26 5.90
C LEU A 528 -16.48 -10.23 6.93
N ALA A 529 -17.70 -10.69 6.74
CA ALA A 529 -18.31 -11.73 7.58
C ALA A 529 -17.59 -13.07 7.41
N ASP A 530 -17.20 -13.41 6.19
CA ASP A 530 -16.39 -14.62 5.93
C ASP A 530 -15.03 -14.52 6.64
N VAL A 531 -14.37 -13.36 6.58
CA VAL A 531 -13.10 -13.12 7.31
C VAL A 531 -13.28 -13.33 8.82
N ARG A 532 -14.34 -12.73 9.42
CA ARG A 532 -14.60 -12.95 10.86
C ARG A 532 -14.75 -14.42 11.20
N LYS A 533 -15.45 -15.18 10.36
CA LYS A 533 -15.61 -16.62 10.53
C LYS A 533 -14.27 -17.37 10.43
N MET A 534 -13.41 -17.00 9.47
CA MET A 534 -12.06 -17.58 9.35
C MET A 534 -11.23 -17.33 10.62
N VAL A 535 -11.26 -16.09 11.14
CA VAL A 535 -10.55 -15.71 12.36
C VAL A 535 -11.09 -16.45 13.58
N GLU A 536 -12.41 -16.55 13.72
CA GLU A 536 -13.06 -17.29 14.80
C GLU A 536 -12.65 -18.77 14.79
N GLN A 537 -12.69 -19.42 13.63
CA GLN A 537 -12.26 -20.80 13.47
C GLN A 537 -10.79 -21.01 13.84
N ALA A 538 -9.90 -20.10 13.40
CA ALA A 538 -8.49 -20.16 13.75
C ALA A 538 -8.28 -20.02 15.27
N LYS A 539 -8.96 -19.06 15.91
CA LYS A 539 -8.92 -18.86 17.36
C LYS A 539 -9.42 -20.08 18.15
N GLN A 540 -10.53 -20.68 17.71
CA GLN A 540 -11.06 -21.90 18.34
C GLN A 540 -10.10 -23.09 18.23
N LYS A 541 -9.52 -23.29 17.04
CA LYS A 541 -8.54 -24.35 16.78
C LYS A 541 -7.31 -24.23 17.66
N GLU A 542 -6.80 -23.00 17.84
CA GLU A 542 -5.59 -22.73 18.62
C GLU A 542 -5.87 -22.44 20.09
N LYS A 543 -7.14 -22.37 20.50
CA LYS A 543 -7.56 -21.89 21.85
C LYS A 543 -6.92 -20.54 22.17
N PHE A 544 -6.94 -19.63 21.20
CA PHE A 544 -6.24 -18.34 21.25
C PHE A 544 -7.20 -17.19 21.53
N GLU A 545 -6.78 -16.30 22.38
CA GLU A 545 -7.44 -15.02 22.65
C GLU A 545 -6.44 -13.86 22.42
N ILE A 546 -6.90 -12.78 21.82
CA ILE A 546 -6.11 -11.55 21.74
C ILE A 546 -6.10 -10.91 23.11
N LYS A 547 -4.97 -11.04 23.81
CA LYS A 547 -4.76 -10.34 25.08
C LYS A 547 -4.17 -8.97 24.81
N GLN A 548 -4.91 -7.95 25.20
CA GLN A 548 -4.37 -6.60 25.19
C GLN A 548 -3.34 -6.46 26.29
N PRO A 549 -2.14 -5.92 26.01
CA PRO A 549 -1.13 -5.72 27.03
C PRO A 549 -1.59 -4.75 28.10
N GLY A 550 -1.19 -5.01 29.32
CA GLY A 550 -1.55 -4.23 30.48
C GLY A 550 -2.89 -4.61 31.12
N ILE A 551 -3.61 -5.58 30.55
CA ILE A 551 -4.76 -6.24 31.17
C ILE A 551 -4.33 -7.68 31.46
N GLN A 552 -3.62 -7.88 32.54
CA GLN A 552 -3.34 -9.19 33.15
C GLN A 552 -4.10 -9.32 34.45
#